data_6f251042ff1d600bcf05b4d84e145b73
#
_entry.id   6f251042ff1d600bcf05b4d84e145b73
#
_cell.length_a   1.000
_cell.length_b   1.000
_cell.length_c   1.000
_cell.angle_alpha   90.00
_cell.angle_beta   90.00
_cell.angle_gamma   90.00
#
_symmetry.space_group_name_H-M   'P 1'
#
loop_
_entity.id
_entity.type
_entity.pdbx_description
1 polymer ?
#
loop_
_entity_poly.entity_id
_entity_poly.type
_entity_poly.pdbx_seq_one_letter_code
_entity_poly.pdbx_strand_id
1 'polypeptide(L)'
;EYTFGAQACQIRIEKKTGKILIDHFASSFDVGTVINPKQIRGQIAGGVMIGLGASLHEEIKYDADGKILNPSFGKYRFPNIKDAPGKQTIDCVENPGEVGPFGARGIGEHPVVGVAPAVLNAIQDATGIDFFEIPVTPEKLLAALAAKK
;
A
#
# COMPACT_ATOMS: atom_id res chain seq x y z
N GLU A 1 -6.32 19.36 -13.19
CA GLU A 1 -5.21 18.53 -13.68
C GLU A 1 -5.13 17.22 -12.90
N TYR A 2 -4.63 16.17 -13.56
CA TYR A 2 -4.41 14.87 -12.93
C TYR A 2 -2.95 14.73 -12.51
N THR A 3 -2.72 14.07 -11.39
CA THR A 3 -1.40 13.58 -10.98
C THR A 3 -1.27 12.14 -11.46
N PHE A 4 -0.23 11.84 -12.21
CA PHE A 4 0.07 10.49 -12.68
C PHE A 4 1.12 9.85 -11.78
N GLY A 5 1.03 8.54 -11.62
CA GLY A 5 2.02 7.81 -10.84
C GLY A 5 2.06 6.35 -11.18
N ALA A 6 3.18 5.72 -10.84
CA ALA A 6 3.38 4.29 -10.92
C ALA A 6 4.00 3.78 -9.61
N GLN A 7 3.52 2.62 -9.17
CA GLN A 7 4.03 1.98 -7.97
C GLN A 7 4.28 0.50 -8.23
N ALA A 8 5.33 -0.03 -7.64
CA ALA A 8 5.69 -1.44 -7.71
C ALA A 8 6.24 -1.91 -6.37
N CYS A 9 6.06 -3.20 -6.05
CA CYS A 9 6.65 -3.75 -4.85
C CYS A 9 7.26 -5.13 -5.11
N GLN A 10 8.26 -5.45 -4.31
CA GLN A 10 8.89 -6.75 -4.19
C GLN A 10 8.59 -7.31 -2.82
N ILE A 11 8.09 -8.53 -2.78
CA ILE A 11 7.66 -9.19 -1.55
C ILE A 11 8.39 -10.50 -1.31
N ARG A 12 8.39 -10.92 -0.05
CA ARG A 12 8.66 -12.30 0.36
C ARG A 12 7.47 -12.85 1.14
N ILE A 13 7.13 -14.10 0.91
CA ILE A 13 6.09 -14.82 1.63
C ILE A 13 6.72 -15.90 2.49
N GLU A 14 6.49 -15.84 3.79
CA GLU A 14 6.86 -16.92 4.72
C GLU A 14 5.81 -18.03 4.64
N LYS A 15 6.12 -19.10 3.93
CA LYS A 15 5.17 -20.19 3.62
C LYS A 15 4.53 -20.86 4.84
N LYS A 16 5.22 -20.86 5.99
CA LYS A 16 4.70 -21.50 7.22
C LYS A 16 3.65 -20.66 7.94
N THR A 17 3.80 -19.35 7.90
CA THR A 17 2.97 -18.41 8.66
C THR A 17 2.02 -17.60 7.78
N GLY A 18 2.24 -17.58 6.47
CA GLY A 18 1.51 -16.72 5.54
C GLY A 18 1.92 -15.24 5.63
N LYS A 19 2.95 -14.92 6.42
CA LYS A 19 3.42 -13.54 6.57
C LYS A 19 3.99 -13.02 5.26
N ILE A 20 3.51 -11.83 4.86
CA ILE A 20 4.02 -11.09 3.71
C ILE A 20 4.97 -10.02 4.23
N LEU A 21 6.17 -9.98 3.68
CA LEU A 21 7.20 -8.99 3.95
C LEU A 21 7.44 -8.17 2.71
N ILE A 22 7.42 -6.84 2.83
CA ILE A 22 7.70 -5.93 1.73
C ILE A 22 9.21 -5.63 1.74
N ASP A 23 9.96 -6.23 0.84
CA ASP A 23 11.41 -6.03 0.76
C ASP A 23 11.74 -4.68 0.12
N HIS A 24 11.01 -4.32 -0.93
CA HIS A 24 11.22 -3.06 -1.63
C HIS A 24 9.89 -2.51 -2.15
N PHE A 25 9.66 -1.23 -1.96
CA PHE A 25 8.54 -0.51 -2.54
C PHE A 25 9.05 0.70 -3.34
N ALA A 26 8.72 0.76 -4.61
CA ALA A 26 9.08 1.84 -5.51
C ALA A 26 7.85 2.67 -5.87
N SER A 27 7.99 3.98 -5.86
CA SER A 27 6.94 4.94 -6.24
C SER A 27 7.53 6.05 -7.09
N SER A 28 6.91 6.37 -8.21
CA SER A 28 7.23 7.52 -9.03
C SER A 28 5.95 8.30 -9.34
N PHE A 29 5.96 9.62 -9.11
CA PHE A 29 4.81 10.50 -9.32
C PHE A 29 5.19 11.74 -10.10
N ASP A 30 4.37 12.09 -11.09
CA ASP A 30 4.39 13.41 -11.74
C ASP A 30 3.68 14.40 -10.83
N VAL A 31 4.46 15.23 -10.16
CA VAL A 31 3.99 16.25 -9.22
C VAL A 31 3.96 17.66 -9.81
N GLY A 32 4.15 17.77 -11.11
CA GLY A 32 4.38 19.07 -11.76
C GLY A 32 5.72 19.65 -11.31
N THR A 33 5.72 20.83 -10.72
CA THR A 33 6.91 21.42 -10.11
C THR A 33 7.08 20.92 -8.67
N VAL A 34 8.26 20.45 -8.35
CA VAL A 34 8.62 20.00 -6.99
C VAL A 34 8.88 21.22 -6.09
N ILE A 35 7.88 21.65 -5.31
CA ILE A 35 8.00 22.81 -4.42
C ILE A 35 8.86 22.51 -3.20
N ASN A 36 8.63 21.34 -2.57
CA ASN A 36 9.37 20.91 -1.39
C ASN A 36 9.68 19.40 -1.46
N PRO A 37 10.88 19.02 -1.91
CA PRO A 37 11.26 17.62 -2.10
C PRO A 37 11.16 16.78 -0.82
N LYS A 38 11.49 17.37 0.33
CA LYS A 38 11.45 16.65 1.62
C LYS A 38 10.02 16.32 2.03
N GLN A 39 9.10 17.28 1.89
CA GLN A 39 7.69 17.07 2.22
C GLN A 39 7.03 16.06 1.27
N ILE A 40 7.31 16.15 -0.03
CA ILE A 40 6.79 15.21 -1.03
C ILE A 40 7.24 13.78 -0.71
N ARG A 41 8.53 13.58 -0.41
CA ARG A 41 9.04 12.25 -0.01
C ARG A 41 8.36 11.73 1.25
N GLY A 42 8.14 12.58 2.25
CA GLY A 42 7.41 12.23 3.47
C GLY A 42 5.96 11.84 3.18
N GLN A 43 5.29 12.59 2.31
CA GLN A 43 3.91 12.33 1.91
C GLN A 43 3.77 10.99 1.16
N ILE A 44 4.67 10.72 0.21
CA ILE A 44 4.68 9.46 -0.53
C ILE A 44 4.96 8.28 0.41
N ALA A 45 5.97 8.39 1.27
CA ALA A 45 6.31 7.34 2.23
C ALA A 45 5.15 7.03 3.20
N GLY A 46 4.48 8.06 3.70
CA GLY A 46 3.31 7.94 4.56
C GLY A 46 2.12 7.29 3.84
N GLY A 47 1.85 7.72 2.60
CA GLY A 47 0.78 7.14 1.77
C GLY A 47 1.00 5.65 1.49
N VAL A 48 2.25 5.23 1.24
CA VAL A 48 2.59 3.81 1.10
C VAL A 48 2.24 3.04 2.38
N MET A 49 2.56 3.56 3.57
CA MET A 49 2.22 2.90 4.83
C MET A 49 0.70 2.76 5.04
N ILE A 50 -0.07 3.80 4.71
CA ILE A 50 -1.56 3.74 4.76
C ILE A 50 -2.07 2.63 3.82
N GLY A 51 -1.59 2.62 2.58
CA GLY A 51 -1.98 1.62 1.60
C GLY A 51 -1.59 0.19 1.98
N LEU A 52 -0.42 -0.02 2.60
CA LEU A 52 -0.01 -1.32 3.14
C LEU A 52 -0.91 -1.76 4.30
N GLY A 53 -1.32 -0.82 5.16
CA GLY A 53 -2.29 -1.09 6.21
C GLY A 53 -3.59 -1.64 5.65
N ALA A 54 -4.20 -0.93 4.71
CA ALA A 54 -5.43 -1.35 4.05
C ALA A 54 -5.27 -2.69 3.30
N SER A 55 -4.11 -2.91 2.65
CA SER A 55 -3.89 -4.10 1.83
C SER A 55 -3.66 -5.38 2.63
N LEU A 56 -3.04 -5.29 3.83
CA LEU A 56 -2.52 -6.46 4.54
C LEU A 56 -3.04 -6.63 5.99
N HIS A 57 -3.57 -5.56 6.60
CA HIS A 57 -3.79 -5.56 8.05
C HIS A 57 -5.14 -5.04 8.51
N GLU A 58 -5.60 -3.93 7.94
CA GLU A 58 -6.69 -3.14 8.49
C GLU A 58 -8.06 -3.67 8.05
N GLU A 59 -8.87 -4.09 9.01
CA GLU A 59 -10.22 -4.57 8.78
C GLU A 59 -11.11 -4.25 9.98
N ILE A 60 -12.23 -3.59 9.78
CA ILE A 60 -13.27 -3.47 10.80
C ILE A 60 -14.14 -4.72 10.71
N LYS A 61 -14.20 -5.47 11.82
CA LYS A 61 -15.00 -6.71 11.91
C LYS A 61 -16.30 -6.47 12.64
N TYR A 62 -17.38 -6.99 12.08
CA TYR A 62 -18.72 -6.89 12.64
C TYR A 62 -19.25 -8.27 13.05
N ASP A 63 -20.09 -8.33 14.08
CA ASP A 63 -20.91 -9.50 14.38
C ASP A 63 -22.19 -9.51 13.52
N ALA A 64 -23.04 -10.52 13.74
CA ALA A 64 -24.31 -10.68 13.02
C ALA A 64 -25.30 -9.53 13.27
N ASP A 65 -25.16 -8.81 14.37
CA ASP A 65 -26.01 -7.69 14.78
C ASP A 65 -25.42 -6.32 14.35
N GLY A 66 -24.30 -6.33 13.62
CA GLY A 66 -23.62 -5.11 13.13
C GLY A 66 -22.77 -4.41 14.17
N LYS A 67 -22.47 -5.03 15.31
CA LYS A 67 -21.60 -4.46 16.34
C LYS A 67 -20.14 -4.69 15.98
N ILE A 68 -19.31 -3.66 16.16
CA ILE A 68 -17.86 -3.75 15.90
C ILE A 68 -17.18 -4.66 16.94
N LEU A 69 -16.48 -5.68 16.44
CA LEU A 69 -15.75 -6.66 17.29
C LEU A 69 -14.36 -6.18 17.70
N ASN A 70 -13.77 -5.25 16.95
CA ASN A 70 -12.42 -4.74 17.17
C ASN A 70 -12.36 -3.22 17.31
N PRO A 71 -13.10 -2.60 18.26
CA PRO A 71 -13.28 -1.14 18.35
C PRO A 71 -12.12 -0.38 19.01
N SER A 72 -11.01 -1.01 19.31
CA SER A 72 -9.89 -0.39 20.02
C SER A 72 -8.56 -0.66 19.31
N PHE A 73 -7.56 0.21 19.52
CA PHE A 73 -6.21 0.04 18.96
C PHE A 73 -5.50 -1.24 19.41
N GLY A 74 -5.92 -1.88 20.49
CA GLY A 74 -5.43 -3.20 20.89
C GLY A 74 -5.99 -4.36 20.07
N LYS A 75 -7.11 -4.14 19.36
CA LYS A 75 -7.78 -5.14 18.54
C LYS A 75 -7.79 -4.82 17.05
N TYR A 76 -7.85 -3.54 16.70
CA TYR A 76 -7.72 -3.07 15.32
C TYR A 76 -6.23 -2.96 14.97
N ARG A 77 -5.79 -3.77 14.02
CA ARG A 77 -4.39 -3.79 13.62
C ARG A 77 -4.15 -2.76 12.51
N PHE A 78 -3.35 -1.75 12.81
CA PHE A 78 -2.75 -0.85 11.82
C PHE A 78 -1.24 -1.13 11.70
N PRO A 79 -0.59 -0.74 10.59
CA PRO A 79 0.82 -1.00 10.38
C PRO A 79 1.69 -0.23 11.38
N ASN A 80 2.79 -0.83 11.77
CA ASN A 80 3.82 -0.23 12.60
C ASN A 80 5.18 -0.23 11.86
N ILE A 81 6.23 0.28 12.50
CA ILE A 81 7.55 0.42 11.87
C ILE A 81 8.14 -0.91 11.36
N LYS A 82 7.73 -2.04 11.93
CA LYS A 82 8.19 -3.38 11.49
C LYS A 82 7.46 -3.89 10.25
N ASP A 83 6.35 -3.26 9.90
CA ASP A 83 5.58 -3.55 8.69
C ASP A 83 6.02 -2.65 7.52
N ALA A 84 6.91 -1.67 7.78
CA ALA A 84 7.46 -0.81 6.75
C ALA A 84 8.31 -1.60 5.74
N PRO A 85 8.32 -1.18 4.47
CA PRO A 85 9.21 -1.77 3.47
C PRO A 85 10.68 -1.72 3.91
N GLY A 86 11.42 -2.80 3.66
CA GLY A 86 12.87 -2.84 3.92
C GLY A 86 13.65 -1.74 3.19
N LYS A 87 13.14 -1.37 2.00
CA LYS A 87 13.63 -0.24 1.20
C LYS A 87 12.45 0.48 0.55
N GLN A 88 12.49 1.82 0.53
CA GLN A 88 11.63 2.63 -0.31
C GLN A 88 12.45 3.42 -1.32
N THR A 89 12.09 3.33 -2.60
CA THR A 89 12.58 4.22 -3.66
C THR A 89 11.46 5.17 -4.03
N ILE A 90 11.71 6.45 -3.90
CA ILE A 90 10.75 7.51 -4.19
C ILE A 90 11.35 8.44 -5.23
N ASP A 91 10.67 8.55 -6.36
CA ASP A 91 11.04 9.44 -7.43
C ASP A 91 9.90 10.42 -7.73
N CYS A 92 10.25 11.61 -8.24
CA CYS A 92 9.31 12.63 -8.65
C CYS A 92 9.67 13.05 -10.07
N VAL A 93 8.71 12.91 -10.96
CA VAL A 93 8.78 13.47 -12.30
C VAL A 93 8.29 14.92 -12.24
N GLU A 94 9.07 15.84 -12.80
CA GLU A 94 8.68 17.24 -12.95
C GLU A 94 8.18 17.50 -14.36
N ASN A 95 6.87 17.72 -14.47
CA ASN A 95 6.21 18.12 -15.70
C ASN A 95 5.23 19.23 -15.33
N PRO A 96 5.71 20.52 -15.25
CA PRO A 96 4.92 21.63 -14.74
C PRO A 96 3.57 21.77 -15.44
N GLY A 97 2.51 21.88 -14.64
CA GLY A 97 1.15 22.08 -15.11
C GLY A 97 0.87 23.54 -15.44
N GLU A 98 -0.28 23.79 -16.08
CA GLU A 98 -0.71 25.14 -16.43
C GLU A 98 -1.61 25.79 -15.36
N VAL A 99 -2.24 25.00 -14.49
CA VAL A 99 -3.31 25.45 -13.58
C VAL A 99 -2.82 25.66 -12.15
N GLY A 100 -1.95 24.79 -11.66
CA GLY A 100 -1.46 24.85 -10.28
C GLY A 100 -0.45 25.99 -10.04
N PRO A 101 -0.33 26.47 -8.79
CA PRO A 101 0.68 27.47 -8.43
C PRO A 101 2.09 27.00 -8.82
N PHE A 102 2.83 27.80 -9.57
CA PHE A 102 4.16 27.47 -10.10
C PHE A 102 4.20 26.18 -10.94
N GLY A 103 3.05 25.72 -11.44
CA GLY A 103 2.94 24.45 -12.17
C GLY A 103 2.95 23.20 -11.29
N ALA A 104 2.80 23.35 -9.98
CA ALA A 104 2.73 22.20 -9.05
C ALA A 104 1.37 21.50 -9.12
N ARG A 105 1.37 20.19 -8.86
CA ARG A 105 0.17 19.35 -8.73
C ARG A 105 0.01 18.85 -7.30
N GLY A 106 -1.22 18.48 -6.92
CA GLY A 106 -1.49 17.89 -5.62
C GLY A 106 -0.84 16.52 -5.48
N ILE A 107 -0.34 16.21 -4.28
CA ILE A 107 0.26 14.91 -3.93
C ILE A 107 -0.22 14.44 -2.53
N GLY A 108 -1.47 14.72 -2.16
CA GLY A 108 -2.02 14.35 -0.86
C GLY A 108 -2.19 12.85 -0.70
N GLU A 109 -3.21 12.27 -1.32
CA GLU A 109 -3.59 10.87 -1.16
C GLU A 109 -3.23 9.98 -2.35
N HIS A 110 -2.73 10.54 -3.43
CA HIS A 110 -2.32 9.79 -4.62
C HIS A 110 -1.39 8.61 -4.31
N PRO A 111 -0.43 8.73 -3.35
CA PRO A 111 0.45 7.64 -3.01
C PRO A 111 -0.22 6.41 -2.39
N VAL A 112 -1.46 6.52 -1.91
CA VAL A 112 -2.22 5.41 -1.34
C VAL A 112 -2.81 4.52 -2.44
N VAL A 113 -3.26 5.12 -3.54
CA VAL A 113 -4.14 4.49 -4.54
C VAL A 113 -3.50 3.26 -5.22
N GLY A 114 -2.23 3.34 -5.58
CA GLY A 114 -1.53 2.27 -6.29
C GLY A 114 -0.95 1.17 -5.38
N VAL A 115 -1.03 1.31 -4.05
CA VAL A 115 -0.37 0.37 -3.12
C VAL A 115 -1.05 -0.99 -3.14
N ALA A 116 -2.37 -1.04 -2.97
CA ALA A 116 -3.10 -2.30 -2.97
C ALA A 116 -2.90 -3.09 -4.27
N PRO A 117 -3.09 -2.51 -5.47
CA PRO A 117 -2.84 -3.26 -6.70
C PRO A 117 -1.37 -3.69 -6.86
N ALA A 118 -0.38 -2.88 -6.45
CA ALA A 118 1.02 -3.29 -6.50
C ALA A 118 1.30 -4.52 -5.59
N VAL A 119 0.73 -4.52 -4.37
CA VAL A 119 0.86 -5.65 -3.44
C VAL A 119 0.15 -6.89 -3.97
N LEU A 120 -1.09 -6.76 -4.46
CA LEU A 120 -1.87 -7.87 -4.97
C LEU A 120 -1.21 -8.51 -6.21
N ASN A 121 -0.69 -7.70 -7.12
CA ASN A 121 0.07 -8.18 -8.29
C ASN A 121 1.32 -8.95 -7.85
N ALA A 122 2.06 -8.47 -6.84
CA ALA A 122 3.22 -9.16 -6.32
C ALA A 122 2.86 -10.49 -5.63
N ILE A 123 1.72 -10.55 -4.93
CA ILE A 123 1.20 -11.81 -4.36
C ILE A 123 0.82 -12.78 -5.46
N GLN A 124 0.13 -12.30 -6.50
CA GLN A 124 -0.25 -13.10 -7.65
C GLN A 124 0.99 -13.65 -8.38
N ASP A 125 1.99 -12.82 -8.63
CA ASP A 125 3.26 -13.25 -9.24
C ASP A 125 3.97 -14.33 -8.41
N ALA A 126 4.01 -14.17 -7.08
CA ALA A 126 4.67 -15.11 -6.17
C ALA A 126 3.91 -16.43 -5.97
N THR A 127 2.59 -16.43 -6.10
CA THR A 127 1.73 -17.57 -5.73
C THR A 127 0.89 -18.11 -6.88
N GLY A 128 0.68 -17.31 -7.94
CA GLY A 128 -0.27 -17.60 -9.02
C GLY A 128 -1.73 -17.62 -8.53
N ILE A 129 -2.05 -16.87 -7.46
CA ILE A 129 -3.40 -16.75 -6.89
C ILE A 129 -3.83 -15.29 -6.97
N ASP A 130 -5.01 -15.06 -7.55
CA ASP A 130 -5.65 -13.75 -7.58
C ASP A 130 -6.45 -13.50 -6.29
N PHE A 131 -6.28 -12.32 -5.73
CA PHE A 131 -7.09 -11.82 -4.63
C PHE A 131 -7.90 -10.61 -5.09
N PHE A 132 -9.20 -10.63 -4.84
CA PHE A 132 -10.14 -9.57 -5.21
C PHE A 132 -10.68 -8.80 -4.00
N GLU A 133 -10.20 -9.15 -2.80
CA GLU A 133 -10.58 -8.53 -1.54
C GLU A 133 -9.34 -8.22 -0.71
N ILE A 134 -9.36 -7.10 -0.02
CA ILE A 134 -8.37 -6.69 0.98
C ILE A 134 -9.03 -6.57 2.36
N PRO A 135 -8.25 -6.72 3.44
CA PRO A 135 -6.83 -7.09 3.49
C PRO A 135 -6.56 -8.55 3.13
N VAL A 136 -5.41 -8.83 2.51
CA VAL A 136 -4.89 -10.19 2.35
C VAL A 136 -4.11 -10.55 3.61
N THR A 137 -4.84 -11.06 4.61
CA THR A 137 -4.21 -11.48 5.88
C THR A 137 -3.43 -12.79 5.72
N PRO A 138 -2.49 -13.09 6.64
CA PRO A 138 -1.77 -14.36 6.63
C PRO A 138 -2.70 -15.58 6.56
N GLU A 139 -3.81 -15.53 7.27
CA GLU A 139 -4.81 -16.62 7.32
C GLU A 139 -5.49 -16.81 5.96
N LYS A 140 -5.91 -15.69 5.32
CA LYS A 140 -6.51 -15.72 3.97
C LYS A 140 -5.52 -16.29 2.95
N LEU A 141 -4.25 -15.87 3.02
CA LEU A 141 -3.21 -16.36 2.13
C LEU A 141 -2.93 -17.85 2.32
N LEU A 142 -2.81 -18.32 3.57
CA LEU A 142 -2.59 -19.75 3.85
C LEU A 142 -3.76 -20.62 3.39
N ALA A 143 -4.99 -20.15 3.60
CA ALA A 143 -6.19 -20.86 3.13
C ALA A 143 -6.20 -20.98 1.59
N ALA A 144 -5.87 -19.91 0.90
CA ALA A 144 -5.80 -19.91 -0.57
C ALA A 144 -4.68 -20.82 -1.10
N LEU A 145 -3.51 -20.80 -0.45
CA LEU A 145 -2.39 -21.70 -0.81
C LEU A 145 -2.73 -23.18 -0.58
N ALA A 146 -3.48 -23.49 0.48
CA ALA A 146 -3.94 -24.85 0.74
C ALA A 146 -4.98 -25.34 -0.28
N ALA A 147 -5.87 -24.46 -0.74
CA ALA A 147 -6.88 -24.76 -1.74
C ALA A 147 -6.31 -24.96 -3.17
N LYS A 148 -5.13 -24.41 -3.45
CA LYS A 148 -4.47 -24.52 -4.77
C LYS A 148 -3.81 -25.89 -5.00
N LYS A 149 -3.67 -26.71 -3.97
CA LYS A 149 -3.13 -28.07 -4.08
C LYS A 149 -4.15 -29.00 -4.72
#